data_2a12494c3d9021e784941e7d5fe5e1d7
#
_entry.id   2a12494c3d9021e784941e7d5fe5e1d7
#
_cell.length_a   1.000
_cell.length_b   1.000
_cell.length_c   1.000
_cell.angle_alpha   90.00
_cell.angle_beta   90.00
_cell.angle_gamma   90.00
#
_symmetry.space_group_name_H-M   'P 1'
#
loop_
_entity.id
_entity.type
_entity.pdbx_description
1 polymer ?
#
loop_
_entity_poly.entity_id
_entity_poly.type
_entity_poly.pdbx_seq_one_letter_code
_entity_poly.pdbx_strand_id
1 'polypeptide(L)'
;MLLGHYPLLWVAHPIYLAIAAAGAFATILLARLVHRLNLAFLVLDAIGLVVFTMAGCDIAWQVEASLPIVIVSGMITGCAGGVLRDILCNEVPLLFRSELYASVSVVTGLFYATAFGLHLNDQIWTVLTFALGLTFRMLAIRYKWEMPKFVFRGEER
;
A
#
# COMPACT_ATOMS: atom_id res chain seq x y z
N MET A 1 -4.39 -2.92 -14.61
CA MET A 1 -3.61 -2.95 -15.85
C MET A 1 -2.90 -4.28 -16.05
N LEU A 2 -2.12 -4.75 -15.10
CA LEU A 2 -1.34 -6.00 -15.24
C LEU A 2 -2.20 -7.25 -15.47
N LEU A 3 -3.42 -7.30 -14.98
CA LEU A 3 -4.35 -8.42 -15.09
C LEU A 3 -5.36 -8.28 -16.24
N GLY A 4 -5.20 -7.29 -17.14
CA GLY A 4 -6.06 -7.13 -18.30
C GLY A 4 -7.52 -6.73 -18.01
N HIS A 5 -7.83 -6.29 -16.80
CA HIS A 5 -9.18 -5.88 -16.43
C HIS A 5 -9.51 -4.49 -16.97
N TYR A 6 -10.47 -4.41 -17.90
CA TYR A 6 -10.94 -3.19 -18.55
C TYR A 6 -12.46 -3.05 -18.44
N PRO A 7 -13.03 -1.83 -18.33
CA PRO A 7 -12.34 -0.52 -18.28
C PRO A 7 -11.67 -0.27 -16.91
N LEU A 8 -10.63 0.58 -16.90
CA LEU A 8 -10.00 1.01 -15.65
C LEU A 8 -11.03 1.74 -14.76
N LEU A 9 -10.94 1.54 -13.45
CA LEU A 9 -11.92 2.03 -12.47
C LEU A 9 -12.16 3.55 -12.56
N TRP A 10 -11.12 4.33 -12.78
CA TRP A 10 -11.22 5.79 -12.93
C TRP A 10 -11.81 6.23 -14.28
N VAL A 11 -11.75 5.36 -15.30
CA VAL A 11 -12.42 5.59 -16.59
C VAL A 11 -13.90 5.26 -16.48
N ALA A 12 -14.24 4.17 -15.78
CA ALA A 12 -15.62 3.77 -15.53
C ALA A 12 -16.36 4.76 -14.61
N HIS A 13 -15.64 5.35 -13.64
CA HIS A 13 -16.21 6.24 -12.64
C HIS A 13 -15.38 7.53 -12.51
N PRO A 14 -15.65 8.58 -13.32
CA PRO A 14 -14.90 9.85 -13.32
C PRO A 14 -14.86 10.55 -11.97
N ILE A 15 -15.75 10.20 -11.06
CA ILE A 15 -15.80 10.74 -9.68
C ILE A 15 -14.48 10.53 -8.93
N TYR A 16 -13.75 9.42 -9.19
CA TYR A 16 -12.44 9.19 -8.58
C TYR A 16 -11.40 10.22 -9.00
N LEU A 17 -11.48 10.66 -10.26
CA LEU A 17 -10.61 11.72 -10.77
C LEU A 17 -10.89 13.07 -10.08
N ALA A 18 -12.17 13.38 -9.89
CA ALA A 18 -12.60 14.59 -9.19
C ALA A 18 -12.16 14.58 -7.72
N ILE A 19 -12.30 13.43 -7.03
CA ILE A 19 -11.85 13.27 -5.64
C ILE A 19 -10.32 13.41 -5.55
N ALA A 20 -9.57 12.81 -6.47
CA ALA A 20 -8.11 12.92 -6.51
C ALA A 20 -7.67 14.37 -6.77
N ALA A 21 -8.32 15.09 -7.71
CA ALA A 21 -8.04 16.48 -7.99
C ALA A 21 -8.36 17.38 -6.78
N ALA A 22 -9.49 17.15 -6.13
CA ALA A 22 -9.88 17.88 -4.91
C ALA A 22 -8.86 17.65 -3.77
N GLY A 23 -8.41 16.40 -3.59
CA GLY A 23 -7.38 16.04 -2.62
C GLY A 23 -6.04 16.73 -2.92
N ALA A 24 -5.61 16.74 -4.17
CA ALA A 24 -4.40 17.45 -4.60
C ALA A 24 -4.49 18.95 -4.31
N PHE A 25 -5.62 19.56 -4.66
CA PHE A 25 -5.85 21.00 -4.40
C PHE A 25 -5.86 21.32 -2.89
N ALA A 26 -6.54 20.48 -2.09
CA ALA A 26 -6.53 20.60 -0.64
C ALA A 26 -5.11 20.49 -0.07
N THR A 27 -4.30 19.56 -0.59
CA THR A 27 -2.90 19.39 -0.18
C THR A 27 -2.07 20.64 -0.47
N ILE A 28 -2.26 21.29 -1.62
CA ILE A 28 -1.56 22.54 -1.98
C ILE A 28 -1.95 23.66 -1.00
N LEU A 29 -3.23 23.79 -0.67
CA LEU A 29 -3.72 24.81 0.28
C LEU A 29 -3.18 24.57 1.70
N LEU A 30 -3.07 23.30 2.09
CA LEU A 30 -2.60 22.88 3.42
C LEU A 30 -1.08 22.65 3.47
N ALA A 31 -0.35 22.86 2.39
CA ALA A 31 1.08 22.53 2.28
C ALA A 31 1.94 23.12 3.41
N ARG A 32 1.62 24.34 3.86
CA ARG A 32 2.31 24.98 5.00
C ARG A 32 2.07 24.27 6.33
N LEU A 33 0.93 23.60 6.49
CA LEU A 33 0.56 22.86 7.69
C LEU A 33 1.12 21.44 7.64
N VAL A 34 1.15 20.83 6.45
CA VAL A 34 1.62 19.46 6.20
C VAL A 34 3.10 19.29 6.55
N HIS A 35 3.93 20.32 6.37
CA HIS A 35 5.35 20.29 6.73
C HIS A 35 5.61 20.05 8.23
N ARG A 36 4.61 20.29 9.09
CA ARG A 36 4.67 19.99 10.54
C ARG A 36 4.05 18.65 10.92
N LEU A 37 3.45 17.94 9.96
CA LEU A 37 2.63 16.75 10.21
C LEU A 37 3.24 15.47 9.61
N ASN A 38 4.55 15.28 9.78
CA ASN A 38 5.24 14.05 9.33
C ASN A 38 4.54 12.76 9.79
N LEU A 39 3.97 12.78 11.01
CA LEU A 39 3.24 11.63 11.53
C LEU A 39 1.92 11.40 10.78
N ALA A 40 1.16 12.47 10.47
CA ALA A 40 -0.08 12.35 9.70
C ALA A 40 0.18 11.82 8.28
N PHE A 41 1.27 12.26 7.66
CA PHE A 41 1.71 11.74 6.37
C PHE A 41 1.97 10.23 6.42
N LEU A 42 2.73 9.77 7.43
CA LEU A 42 3.02 8.34 7.61
C LEU A 42 1.77 7.52 7.92
N VAL A 43 0.80 8.07 8.67
CA VAL A 43 -0.47 7.42 8.97
C VAL A 43 -1.32 7.30 7.71
N LEU A 44 -1.44 8.37 6.91
CA LEU A 44 -2.19 8.35 5.66
C LEU A 44 -1.56 7.39 4.64
N ASP A 45 -0.23 7.35 4.56
CA ASP A 45 0.49 6.37 3.77
C ASP A 45 0.21 4.93 4.22
N ALA A 46 0.21 4.69 5.53
CA ALA A 46 -0.10 3.39 6.11
C ALA A 46 -1.53 2.92 5.77
N ILE A 47 -2.50 3.82 5.86
CA ILE A 47 -3.90 3.56 5.46
C ILE A 47 -3.95 3.23 3.96
N GLY A 48 -3.31 4.03 3.12
CA GLY A 48 -3.25 3.82 1.68
C GLY A 48 -2.62 2.48 1.32
N LEU A 49 -1.49 2.12 1.96
CA LEU A 49 -0.81 0.84 1.76
C LEU A 49 -1.76 -0.34 2.00
N VAL A 50 -2.46 -0.34 3.15
CA VAL A 50 -3.35 -1.44 3.54
C VAL A 50 -4.56 -1.52 2.62
N VAL A 51 -5.25 -0.40 2.37
CA VAL A 51 -6.44 -0.36 1.51
C VAL A 51 -6.13 -0.80 0.09
N PHE A 52 -5.05 -0.29 -0.51
CA PHE A 52 -4.66 -0.66 -1.86
C PHE A 52 -4.14 -2.10 -1.96
N THR A 53 -3.51 -2.62 -0.90
CA THR A 53 -3.16 -4.05 -0.83
C THR A 53 -4.42 -4.92 -0.90
N MET A 54 -5.43 -4.62 -0.10
CA MET A 54 -6.69 -5.36 -0.09
C MET A 54 -7.42 -5.25 -1.44
N ALA A 55 -7.50 -4.04 -2.01
CA ALA A 55 -8.11 -3.82 -3.32
C ALA A 55 -7.38 -4.57 -4.45
N GLY A 56 -6.05 -4.65 -4.40
CA GLY A 56 -5.25 -5.41 -5.35
C GLY A 56 -5.48 -6.92 -5.23
N CYS A 57 -5.64 -7.43 -4.01
CA CYS A 57 -6.02 -8.83 -3.77
C CYS A 57 -7.42 -9.12 -4.32
N ASP A 58 -8.38 -8.23 -4.09
CA ASP A 58 -9.76 -8.37 -4.58
C ASP A 58 -9.83 -8.49 -6.11
N ILE A 59 -9.16 -7.58 -6.82
CA ILE A 59 -9.12 -7.60 -8.28
C ILE A 59 -8.49 -8.88 -8.81
N ALA A 60 -7.41 -9.35 -8.18
CA ALA A 60 -6.75 -10.60 -8.57
C ALA A 60 -7.63 -11.82 -8.29
N TRP A 61 -8.40 -11.79 -7.22
CA TRP A 61 -9.34 -12.87 -6.88
C TRP A 61 -10.50 -12.95 -7.87
N GLN A 62 -11.03 -11.82 -8.32
CA GLN A 62 -12.11 -11.75 -9.33
C GLN A 62 -11.73 -12.37 -10.68
N VAL A 63 -10.44 -12.44 -11.01
CA VAL A 63 -9.93 -13.10 -12.22
C VAL A 63 -9.43 -14.53 -11.94
N GLU A 64 -9.85 -15.12 -10.81
CA GLU A 64 -9.52 -16.50 -10.40
C GLU A 64 -8.00 -16.78 -10.36
N ALA A 65 -7.20 -15.76 -10.00
CA ALA A 65 -5.77 -15.92 -9.89
C ALA A 65 -5.40 -16.85 -8.72
N SER A 66 -4.28 -17.55 -8.85
CA SER A 66 -3.78 -18.40 -7.77
C SER A 66 -3.36 -17.56 -6.54
N LEU A 67 -3.44 -18.15 -5.34
CA LEU A 67 -3.15 -17.47 -4.08
C LEU A 67 -1.83 -16.66 -4.07
N PRO A 68 -0.69 -17.17 -4.57
CA PRO A 68 0.54 -16.38 -4.65
C PRO A 68 0.39 -15.14 -5.54
N ILE A 69 -0.33 -15.25 -6.66
CA ILE A 69 -0.57 -14.13 -7.57
C ILE A 69 -1.46 -13.08 -6.90
N VAL A 70 -2.48 -13.49 -6.15
CA VAL A 70 -3.33 -12.58 -5.37
C VAL A 70 -2.51 -11.77 -4.38
N ILE A 71 -1.64 -12.42 -3.61
CA ILE A 71 -0.77 -11.74 -2.63
C ILE A 71 0.19 -10.77 -3.30
N VAL A 72 0.85 -11.20 -4.40
CA VAL A 72 1.79 -10.35 -5.14
C VAL A 72 1.07 -9.16 -5.78
N SER A 73 -0.13 -9.36 -6.33
CA SER A 73 -0.96 -8.28 -6.90
C SER A 73 -1.34 -7.24 -5.85
N GLY A 74 -1.72 -7.70 -4.65
CA GLY A 74 -1.97 -6.83 -3.50
C GLY A 74 -0.73 -6.03 -3.11
N MET A 75 0.42 -6.70 -2.98
CA MET A 75 1.69 -6.07 -2.64
C MET A 75 2.09 -5.00 -3.68
N ILE A 76 2.04 -5.33 -4.95
CA ILE A 76 2.39 -4.38 -6.02
C ILE A 76 1.45 -3.18 -5.99
N THR A 77 0.14 -3.41 -5.89
CA THR A 77 -0.87 -2.35 -5.88
C THR A 77 -0.70 -1.44 -4.66
N GLY A 78 -0.50 -2.01 -3.48
CA GLY A 78 -0.31 -1.27 -2.24
C GLY A 78 0.96 -0.43 -2.25
N CYS A 79 2.07 -0.99 -2.72
CA CYS A 79 3.36 -0.31 -2.74
C CYS A 79 3.49 0.72 -3.87
N ALA A 80 2.83 0.51 -5.02
CA ALA A 80 3.00 1.33 -6.22
C ALA A 80 2.66 2.80 -5.97
N GLY A 81 1.59 3.09 -5.23
CA GLY A 81 1.17 4.45 -4.90
C GLY A 81 2.24 5.23 -4.12
N GLY A 82 2.81 4.61 -3.09
CA GLY A 82 3.88 5.19 -2.29
C GLY A 82 5.17 5.40 -3.09
N VAL A 83 5.55 4.43 -3.91
CA VAL A 83 6.72 4.54 -4.78
C VAL A 83 6.56 5.68 -5.79
N LEU A 84 5.41 5.75 -6.45
CA LEU A 84 5.14 6.80 -7.44
C LEU A 84 5.14 8.18 -6.80
N ARG A 85 4.50 8.34 -5.64
CA ARG A 85 4.51 9.58 -4.86
C ARG A 85 5.94 10.02 -4.54
N ASP A 86 6.75 9.12 -4.00
CA ASP A 86 8.11 9.45 -3.56
C ASP A 86 8.99 9.87 -4.75
N ILE A 87 8.88 9.15 -5.89
CA ILE A 87 9.58 9.52 -7.13
C ILE A 87 9.16 10.92 -7.61
N LEU A 88 7.85 11.21 -7.61
CA LEU A 88 7.34 12.54 -8.01
C LEU A 88 7.79 13.65 -7.06
N CYS A 89 8.00 13.34 -5.78
CA CYS A 89 8.55 14.26 -4.79
C CYS A 89 10.07 14.35 -4.82
N ASN A 90 10.74 13.64 -5.73
CA ASN A 90 12.21 13.54 -5.80
C ASN A 90 12.83 13.00 -4.50
N GLU A 91 12.12 12.10 -3.82
CA GLU A 91 12.56 11.42 -2.61
C GLU A 91 12.87 9.95 -2.91
N VAL A 92 13.77 9.35 -2.13
CA VAL A 92 14.00 7.90 -2.23
C VAL A 92 12.77 7.19 -1.71
N PRO A 93 12.13 6.30 -2.50
CA PRO A 93 10.90 5.63 -2.08
C PRO A 93 11.02 4.91 -0.73
N LEU A 94 9.98 5.00 0.10
CA LEU A 94 9.90 4.32 1.39
C LEU A 94 10.09 2.80 1.26
N LEU A 95 9.69 2.23 0.13
CA LEU A 95 9.91 0.82 -0.20
C LEU A 95 11.40 0.43 -0.13
N PHE A 96 12.30 1.33 -0.52
CA PHE A 96 13.75 1.08 -0.51
C PHE A 96 14.45 1.56 0.77
N ARG A 97 13.80 2.45 1.52
CA ARG A 97 14.31 2.95 2.82
C ARG A 97 13.86 2.07 3.98
N SER A 98 12.64 1.53 3.90
CA SER A 98 12.00 0.76 4.97
C SER A 98 11.67 -0.63 4.44
N GLU A 99 12.50 -1.60 4.75
CA GLU A 99 12.36 -2.99 4.29
C GLU A 99 11.05 -3.65 4.74
N LEU A 100 10.45 -3.15 5.83
CA LEU A 100 9.16 -3.62 6.32
C LEU A 100 7.96 -3.03 5.58
N TYR A 101 8.17 -2.11 4.60
CA TYR A 101 7.07 -1.54 3.83
C TYR A 101 6.37 -2.63 2.99
N ALA A 102 7.14 -3.35 2.19
CA ALA A 102 6.63 -4.47 1.40
C ALA A 102 6.15 -5.63 2.28
N SER A 103 6.86 -5.93 3.38
CA SER A 103 6.50 -7.02 4.29
C SER A 103 5.13 -6.83 4.93
N VAL A 104 4.79 -5.60 5.33
CA VAL A 104 3.45 -5.28 5.85
C VAL A 104 2.39 -5.56 4.80
N SER A 105 2.62 -5.16 3.54
CA SER A 105 1.69 -5.43 2.45
C SER A 105 1.54 -6.93 2.17
N VAL A 106 2.65 -7.70 2.16
CA VAL A 106 2.61 -9.16 1.99
C VAL A 106 1.81 -9.83 3.10
N VAL A 107 2.07 -9.48 4.37
CA VAL A 107 1.33 -10.05 5.52
C VAL A 107 -0.15 -9.69 5.45
N THR A 108 -0.47 -8.43 5.13
CA THR A 108 -1.86 -7.98 4.95
C THR A 108 -2.55 -8.75 3.82
N GLY A 109 -1.88 -8.87 2.67
CA GLY A 109 -2.39 -9.59 1.51
C GLY A 109 -2.58 -11.10 1.79
N LEU A 110 -1.64 -11.71 2.50
CA LEU A 110 -1.74 -13.12 2.91
C LEU A 110 -2.95 -13.34 3.83
N PHE A 111 -3.12 -12.48 4.84
CA PHE A 111 -4.23 -12.59 5.78
C PHE A 111 -5.58 -12.36 5.09
N TYR A 112 -5.67 -11.37 4.20
CA TYR A 112 -6.86 -11.08 3.42
C TYR A 112 -7.22 -12.24 2.48
N ALA A 113 -6.26 -12.70 1.70
CA ALA A 113 -6.47 -13.76 0.72
C ALA A 113 -6.84 -15.11 1.35
N THR A 114 -6.26 -15.46 2.50
CA THR A 114 -6.62 -16.69 3.23
C THR A 114 -8.00 -16.59 3.85
N ALA A 115 -8.37 -15.45 4.42
CA ALA A 115 -9.70 -15.23 4.98
C ALA A 115 -10.80 -15.36 3.92
N PHE A 116 -10.57 -14.77 2.75
CA PHE A 116 -11.47 -14.84 1.61
C PHE A 116 -11.60 -16.28 1.06
N GLY A 117 -10.48 -17.00 0.92
CA GLY A 117 -10.45 -18.39 0.47
C GLY A 117 -11.16 -19.37 1.40
N LEU A 118 -11.31 -19.03 2.68
CA LEU A 118 -12.04 -19.81 3.68
C LEU A 118 -13.54 -19.46 3.75
N HIS A 119 -14.04 -18.60 2.86
CA HIS A 119 -15.43 -18.11 2.84
C HIS A 119 -15.92 -17.59 4.19
N LEU A 120 -15.03 -16.92 4.91
CA LEU A 120 -15.36 -16.30 6.18
C LEU A 120 -16.18 -15.01 5.95
N ASN A 121 -16.94 -14.58 6.98
CA ASN A 121 -17.81 -13.41 6.87
C ASN A 121 -17.05 -12.18 6.37
N ASP A 122 -17.29 -11.78 5.11
CA ASP A 122 -16.50 -10.78 4.37
C ASP A 122 -16.31 -9.45 5.10
N GLN A 123 -17.35 -8.94 5.76
CA GLN A 123 -17.26 -7.65 6.44
C GLN A 123 -16.36 -7.68 7.68
N ILE A 124 -16.48 -8.70 8.50
CA ILE A 124 -15.71 -8.82 9.74
C ILE A 124 -14.22 -9.01 9.40
N TRP A 125 -13.93 -9.89 8.46
CA TRP A 125 -12.56 -10.19 8.07
C TRP A 125 -11.90 -9.05 7.32
N THR A 126 -12.64 -8.29 6.53
CA THR A 126 -12.16 -7.05 5.91
C THR A 126 -11.71 -6.03 6.97
N VAL A 127 -12.55 -5.80 7.99
CA VAL A 127 -12.22 -4.89 9.09
C VAL A 127 -11.03 -5.39 9.92
N LEU A 128 -10.99 -6.70 10.23
CA LEU A 128 -9.89 -7.31 10.97
C LEU A 128 -8.58 -7.22 10.20
N THR A 129 -8.59 -7.49 8.90
CA THR A 129 -7.41 -7.38 8.03
C THR A 129 -6.90 -5.95 7.98
N PHE A 130 -7.82 -4.98 7.81
CA PHE A 130 -7.48 -3.56 7.83
C PHE A 130 -6.84 -3.17 9.16
N ALA A 131 -7.46 -3.53 10.28
CA ALA A 131 -6.94 -3.23 11.61
C ALA A 131 -5.57 -3.88 11.87
N LEU A 132 -5.39 -5.13 11.46
CA LEU A 132 -4.12 -5.86 11.57
C LEU A 132 -3.01 -5.19 10.74
N GLY A 133 -3.27 -4.93 9.45
CA GLY A 133 -2.31 -4.32 8.55
C GLY A 133 -1.91 -2.92 9.03
N LEU A 134 -2.88 -2.09 9.44
CA LEU A 134 -2.63 -0.75 9.96
C LEU A 134 -1.84 -0.80 11.27
N THR A 135 -2.23 -1.67 12.21
CA THR A 135 -1.50 -1.84 13.48
C THR A 135 -0.07 -2.29 13.23
N PHE A 136 0.14 -3.27 12.36
CA PHE A 136 1.48 -3.75 12.02
C PHE A 136 2.32 -2.64 11.40
N ARG A 137 1.76 -1.84 10.48
CA ARG A 137 2.47 -0.69 9.88
C ARG A 137 2.81 0.37 10.92
N MET A 138 1.87 0.70 11.82
CA MET A 138 2.11 1.68 12.88
C MET A 138 3.18 1.22 13.87
N LEU A 139 3.20 -0.06 14.23
CA LEU A 139 4.25 -0.64 15.07
C LEU A 139 5.61 -0.60 14.36
N ALA A 140 5.67 -0.95 13.08
CA ALA A 140 6.90 -0.87 12.29
C ALA A 140 7.48 0.55 12.25
N ILE A 141 6.61 1.56 12.08
CA ILE A 141 7.00 2.98 12.12
C ILE A 141 7.48 3.38 13.52
N ARG A 142 6.74 3.00 14.57
CA ARG A 142 7.05 3.39 15.96
C ARG A 142 8.35 2.79 16.45
N TYR A 143 8.58 1.51 16.17
CA TYR A 143 9.78 0.79 16.65
C TYR A 143 10.96 0.91 15.68
N LYS A 144 10.82 1.62 14.55
CA LYS A 144 11.87 1.77 13.53
C LYS A 144 12.49 0.41 13.17
N TRP A 145 11.65 -0.59 12.97
CA TRP A 145 12.13 -1.91 12.60
C TRP A 145 12.79 -1.84 11.22
N GLU A 146 14.10 -1.99 11.23
CA GLU A 146 14.92 -2.09 10.01
C GLU A 146 15.47 -3.51 9.95
N MET A 147 15.43 -4.12 8.77
CA MET A 147 16.18 -5.36 8.55
C MET A 147 17.67 -5.05 8.46
N PRO A 148 18.55 -6.00 8.86
CA PRO A 148 19.99 -5.81 8.73
C PRO A 148 20.35 -5.58 7.26
N LYS A 149 20.90 -4.41 6.97
CA LYS A 149 21.37 -4.05 5.62
C LYS A 149 22.61 -4.86 5.30
N PHE A 150 22.57 -5.66 4.25
CA PHE A 150 23.77 -6.23 3.67
C PHE A 150 24.61 -5.11 3.05
N VAL A 151 25.59 -4.62 3.80
CA VAL A 151 26.60 -3.72 3.25
C VAL A 151 27.57 -4.55 2.42
N PHE A 152 27.43 -4.51 1.11
CA PHE A 152 28.44 -5.03 0.21
C PHE A 152 29.70 -4.15 0.36
N ARG A 153 30.69 -4.61 1.13
CA ARG A 153 32.02 -4.01 1.13
C ARG A 153 32.65 -4.40 -0.19
N GLY A 154 32.44 -3.57 -1.22
CA GLY A 154 33.22 -3.67 -2.45
C GLY A 154 34.68 -3.46 -2.08
N GLU A 155 35.52 -4.46 -2.34
CA GLU A 155 36.94 -4.30 -2.33
C GLU A 155 37.31 -3.25 -3.41
N GLU A 156 37.78 -2.11 -2.95
CA GLU A 156 38.52 -1.18 -3.82
C GLU A 156 39.78 -1.91 -4.32
N ARG A 157 39.77 -2.20 -5.59
CA ARG A 157 41.00 -2.50 -6.34
C ARG A 157 41.33 -1.31 -7.21
#